data_93c4d95d77eff28fd584a5df6b49b355
#
_entry.id   93c4d95d77eff28fd584a5df6b49b355
#
_cell.length_a   1.000
_cell.length_b   1.000
_cell.length_c   1.000
_cell.angle_alpha   90.00
_cell.angle_beta   90.00
_cell.angle_gamma   90.00
#
_symmetry.space_group_name_H-M   'P 1'
#
loop_
_entity.id
_entity.type
_entity.pdbx_description
1 polymer ?
#
loop_
_entity_poly.entity_id
_entity_poly.type
_entity_poly.pdbx_seq_one_letter_code
_entity_poly.pdbx_strand_id
1 'polypeptide(L)'
;DVGEEFDGLWVGEVVDVGAMYLFIAFTLVINLNRWLTEKNSGLSKHNQLLLFISLSIFSIAVVALFKGTVGIILFAVLVIVSGHFESEIYRKYNKGLNYKPLILLIVFFGIAWGIWWLDITKTVCDQNNHFIQGHAIWHILNSFCFLFLYKYYKQISSINN
;
A
#
# COMPACT_ATOMS: atom_id res chain seq x y z
N ASP A 1 -24.24 -20.06 17.13
CA ASP A 1 -23.88 -19.84 15.71
C ASP A 1 -23.57 -18.37 15.37
N VAL A 2 -23.87 -17.44 16.27
CA VAL A 2 -23.49 -16.02 16.11
C VAL A 2 -21.96 -15.82 16.20
N GLY A 3 -21.24 -16.71 16.89
CA GLY A 3 -19.79 -16.66 17.03
C GLY A 3 -19.03 -17.01 15.75
N GLU A 4 -19.48 -18.00 14.98
CA GLU A 4 -18.83 -18.43 13.75
C GLU A 4 -18.98 -17.41 12.61
N GLU A 5 -20.13 -16.74 12.53
CA GLU A 5 -20.37 -15.67 11.56
C GLU A 5 -19.51 -14.43 11.86
N PHE A 6 -19.29 -14.13 13.14
CA PHE A 6 -18.44 -13.03 13.58
C PHE A 6 -16.94 -13.29 13.29
N ASP A 7 -16.50 -14.54 13.45
CA ASP A 7 -15.11 -14.94 13.16
C ASP A 7 -14.80 -14.89 11.65
N GLY A 8 -15.75 -15.27 10.81
CA GLY A 8 -15.61 -15.20 9.34
C GLY A 8 -15.49 -13.76 8.80
N LEU A 9 -16.29 -12.84 9.33
CA LEU A 9 -16.22 -11.41 8.99
C LEU A 9 -14.90 -10.78 9.43
N TRP A 10 -14.40 -11.14 10.62
CA TRP A 10 -13.11 -10.63 11.11
C TRP A 10 -11.93 -11.12 10.27
N VAL A 11 -11.93 -12.39 9.88
CA VAL A 11 -10.86 -12.94 9.00
C VAL A 11 -10.86 -12.22 7.65
N GLY A 12 -12.04 -11.99 7.06
CA GLY A 12 -12.17 -11.24 5.80
C GLY A 12 -11.59 -9.82 5.90
N GLU A 13 -11.91 -9.10 6.97
CA GLU A 13 -11.40 -7.75 7.24
C GLU A 13 -9.86 -7.75 7.39
N VAL A 14 -9.30 -8.70 8.15
CA VAL A 14 -7.85 -8.78 8.35
C VAL A 14 -7.12 -9.13 7.06
N VAL A 15 -7.67 -10.01 6.22
CA VAL A 15 -7.08 -10.37 4.93
C VAL A 15 -7.12 -9.19 3.97
N ASP A 16 -8.23 -8.48 3.89
CA ASP A 16 -8.41 -7.32 3.02
C ASP A 16 -7.46 -6.17 3.39
N VAL A 17 -7.49 -5.78 4.65
CA VAL A 17 -6.58 -4.74 5.16
C VAL A 17 -5.12 -5.21 5.11
N GLY A 18 -4.85 -6.48 5.39
CA GLY A 18 -3.53 -7.11 5.30
C GLY A 18 -2.90 -6.97 3.92
N ALA A 19 -3.68 -7.11 2.85
CA ALA A 19 -3.19 -6.92 1.49
C ALA A 19 -2.63 -5.50 1.25
N MET A 20 -3.25 -4.48 1.82
CA MET A 20 -2.74 -3.09 1.74
C MET A 20 -1.37 -2.96 2.43
N TYR A 21 -1.19 -3.63 3.58
CA TYR A 21 0.09 -3.59 4.29
C TYR A 21 1.19 -4.35 3.56
N LEU A 22 0.90 -5.46 2.90
CA LEU A 22 1.86 -6.13 2.01
C LEU A 22 2.33 -5.18 0.91
N PHE A 23 1.41 -4.45 0.31
CA PHE A 23 1.72 -3.48 -0.74
C PHE A 23 2.62 -2.35 -0.26
N ILE A 24 2.30 -1.71 0.87
CA ILE A 24 3.10 -0.61 1.37
C ILE A 24 4.44 -1.08 1.95
N ALA A 25 4.51 -2.26 2.58
CA ALA A 25 5.75 -2.87 3.04
C ALA A 25 6.70 -3.15 1.87
N PHE A 26 6.19 -3.71 0.77
CA PHE A 26 6.95 -3.93 -0.46
C PHE A 26 7.52 -2.61 -1.01
N THR A 27 6.67 -1.59 -1.13
CA THR A 27 7.06 -0.27 -1.64
C THR A 27 8.12 0.37 -0.75
N LEU A 28 7.94 0.30 0.57
CA LEU A 28 8.87 0.86 1.54
C LEU A 28 10.24 0.18 1.47
N VAL A 29 10.28 -1.15 1.42
CA VAL A 29 11.53 -1.91 1.36
C VAL A 29 12.30 -1.60 0.07
N ILE A 30 11.62 -1.51 -1.07
CA ILE A 30 12.27 -1.14 -2.33
C ILE A 30 12.82 0.29 -2.26
N ASN A 31 12.04 1.25 -1.81
CA ASN A 31 12.47 2.64 -1.74
C ASN A 31 13.62 2.83 -0.74
N LEU A 32 13.55 2.17 0.42
CA LEU A 32 14.65 2.15 1.39
C LEU A 32 15.92 1.56 0.76
N ASN A 33 15.82 0.40 0.12
CA ASN A 33 16.99 -0.23 -0.51
C ASN A 33 17.59 0.66 -1.61
N ARG A 34 16.78 1.28 -2.45
CA ARG A 34 17.23 2.23 -3.45
C ARG A 34 18.00 3.40 -2.82
N TRP A 35 17.43 4.00 -1.78
CA TRP A 35 18.06 5.10 -1.07
C TRP A 35 19.39 4.69 -0.40
N LEU A 36 19.45 3.49 0.19
CA LEU A 36 20.69 2.94 0.75
C LEU A 36 21.72 2.62 -0.33
N THR A 37 21.31 2.11 -1.49
CA THR A 37 22.19 1.81 -2.61
C THR A 37 22.88 3.08 -3.12
N GLU A 38 22.16 4.18 -3.22
CA GLU A 38 22.74 5.48 -3.58
C GLU A 38 23.76 6.00 -2.54
N LYS A 39 23.72 5.47 -1.30
CA LYS A 39 24.68 5.74 -0.22
C LYS A 39 25.79 4.66 -0.09
N ASN A 40 25.92 3.78 -1.08
CA ASN A 40 26.85 2.65 -1.06
C ASN A 40 26.62 1.65 0.10
N SER A 41 25.39 1.54 0.60
CA SER A 41 24.98 0.69 1.73
C SER A 41 23.75 -0.17 1.40
N GLY A 42 23.56 -0.55 0.13
CA GLY A 42 22.40 -1.32 -0.31
C GLY A 42 22.24 -2.66 0.42
N LEU A 43 20.99 -3.06 0.65
CA LEU A 43 20.67 -4.32 1.33
C LEU A 43 20.86 -5.50 0.39
N SER A 44 21.35 -6.62 0.91
CA SER A 44 21.33 -7.90 0.19
C SER A 44 19.87 -8.33 -0.09
N LYS A 45 19.67 -9.15 -1.14
CA LYS A 45 18.33 -9.67 -1.45
C LYS A 45 17.69 -10.42 -0.28
N HIS A 46 18.51 -11.16 0.49
CA HIS A 46 18.06 -11.85 1.70
C HIS A 46 17.55 -10.88 2.76
N ASN A 47 18.30 -9.81 3.05
CA ASN A 47 17.90 -8.79 4.02
C ASN A 47 16.65 -8.01 3.59
N GLN A 48 16.51 -7.73 2.28
CA GLN A 48 15.27 -7.14 1.74
C GLN A 48 14.07 -8.04 1.98
N LEU A 49 14.20 -9.35 1.72
CA LEU A 49 13.14 -10.32 1.95
C LEU A 49 12.79 -10.44 3.44
N LEU A 50 13.79 -10.54 4.30
CA LEU A 50 13.57 -10.59 5.76
C LEU A 50 12.86 -9.33 6.26
N LEU A 51 13.30 -8.16 5.83
CA LEU A 51 12.67 -6.90 6.21
C LEU A 51 11.22 -6.81 5.72
N PHE A 52 10.96 -7.23 4.47
CA PHE A 52 9.60 -7.29 3.93
C PHE A 52 8.69 -8.21 4.74
N ILE A 53 9.14 -9.43 5.04
CA ILE A 53 8.36 -10.41 5.80
C ILE A 53 8.12 -9.89 7.22
N SER A 54 9.16 -9.39 7.90
CA SER A 54 9.06 -8.89 9.27
C SER A 54 8.10 -7.70 9.37
N LEU A 55 8.21 -6.75 8.45
CA LEU A 55 7.34 -5.58 8.42
C LEU A 55 5.89 -5.97 8.12
N SER A 56 5.68 -6.92 7.21
CA SER A 56 4.36 -7.42 6.86
C SER A 56 3.69 -8.13 8.04
N ILE A 57 4.40 -9.06 8.69
CA ILE A 57 3.90 -9.77 9.86
C ILE A 57 3.58 -8.79 10.99
N PHE A 58 4.49 -7.86 11.27
CA PHE A 58 4.29 -6.84 12.30
C PHE A 58 3.03 -6.01 12.02
N SER A 59 2.89 -5.51 10.79
CA SER A 59 1.74 -4.67 10.41
C SER A 59 0.42 -5.43 10.51
N ILE A 60 0.36 -6.66 10.01
CA ILE A 60 -0.84 -7.51 10.09
C ILE A 60 -1.17 -7.82 11.54
N ALA A 61 -0.18 -8.13 12.38
CA ALA A 61 -0.38 -8.37 13.81
C ALA A 61 -0.93 -7.13 14.52
N VAL A 62 -0.41 -5.93 14.21
CA VAL A 62 -0.94 -4.67 14.77
C VAL A 62 -2.41 -4.47 14.39
N VAL A 63 -2.76 -4.70 13.11
CA VAL A 63 -4.16 -4.57 12.66
C VAL A 63 -5.07 -5.60 13.32
N ALA A 64 -4.61 -6.83 13.47
CA ALA A 64 -5.38 -7.90 14.11
C ALA A 64 -5.63 -7.64 15.60
N LEU A 65 -4.65 -7.05 16.29
CA LEU A 65 -4.72 -6.76 17.73
C LEU A 65 -5.38 -5.42 18.06
N PHE A 66 -5.12 -4.39 17.22
CA PHE A 66 -5.55 -3.01 17.46
C PHE A 66 -6.42 -2.52 16.29
N LYS A 67 -7.69 -2.88 16.29
CA LYS A 67 -8.65 -2.51 15.23
C LYS A 67 -8.82 -0.99 15.08
N GLY A 68 -9.22 -0.56 13.90
CA GLY A 68 -9.66 0.81 13.63
C GLY A 68 -8.52 1.83 13.50
N THR A 69 -8.53 2.90 14.29
CA THR A 69 -7.67 4.08 14.11
C THR A 69 -6.16 3.75 14.13
N VAL A 70 -5.73 2.79 14.95
CA VAL A 70 -4.30 2.41 15.04
C VAL A 70 -3.78 1.86 13.72
N GLY A 71 -4.57 1.02 13.04
CA GLY A 71 -4.25 0.54 11.71
C GLY A 71 -4.08 1.70 10.73
N ILE A 72 -5.06 2.61 10.65
CA ILE A 72 -5.02 3.77 9.73
C ILE A 72 -3.76 4.61 9.97
N ILE A 73 -3.42 4.89 11.23
CA ILE A 73 -2.22 5.66 11.59
C ILE A 73 -0.95 4.91 11.14
N LEU A 74 -0.83 3.61 11.42
CA LEU A 74 0.31 2.83 10.99
C LEU A 74 0.47 2.85 9.45
N PHE A 75 -0.62 2.65 8.73
CA PHE A 75 -0.60 2.72 7.26
C PHE A 75 -0.13 4.09 6.76
N ALA A 76 -0.67 5.17 7.31
CA ALA A 76 -0.27 6.53 6.96
C ALA A 76 1.23 6.78 7.23
N VAL A 77 1.75 6.32 8.38
CA VAL A 77 3.18 6.41 8.71
C VAL A 77 4.04 5.68 7.68
N LEU A 78 3.68 4.44 7.30
CA LEU A 78 4.42 3.67 6.31
C LEU A 78 4.41 4.36 4.93
N VAL A 79 3.27 4.93 4.52
CA VAL A 79 3.14 5.71 3.27
C VAL A 79 4.04 6.95 3.32
N ILE A 80 4.02 7.70 4.40
CA ILE A 80 4.85 8.91 4.57
C ILE A 80 6.33 8.55 4.53
N VAL A 81 6.75 7.52 5.25
CA VAL A 81 8.17 7.08 5.28
C VAL A 81 8.61 6.59 3.89
N SER A 82 7.79 5.82 3.20
CA SER A 82 8.08 5.38 1.83
C SER A 82 8.18 6.56 0.86
N GLY A 83 7.26 7.51 0.96
CA GLY A 83 7.26 8.74 0.17
C GLY A 83 8.46 9.65 0.48
N HIS A 84 8.92 9.67 1.74
CA HIS A 84 10.13 10.39 2.13
C HIS A 84 11.37 9.85 1.40
N PHE A 85 11.58 8.53 1.40
CA PHE A 85 12.71 7.94 0.67
C PHE A 85 12.62 8.23 -0.83
N GLU A 86 11.44 8.12 -1.44
CA GLU A 86 11.25 8.44 -2.86
C GLU A 86 11.53 9.93 -3.14
N SER A 87 11.09 10.83 -2.27
CA SER A 87 11.36 12.27 -2.38
C SER A 87 12.86 12.58 -2.29
N GLU A 88 13.59 11.93 -1.37
CA GLU A 88 15.05 12.08 -1.25
C GLU A 88 15.78 11.58 -2.51
N ILE A 89 15.34 10.44 -3.07
CA ILE A 89 15.87 9.91 -4.33
C ILE A 89 15.59 10.88 -5.48
N TYR A 90 14.38 11.41 -5.57
CA TYR A 90 14.02 12.40 -6.58
C TYR A 90 14.90 13.64 -6.52
N ARG A 91 15.07 14.20 -5.33
CA ARG A 91 15.78 15.47 -5.12
C ARG A 91 17.30 15.36 -5.35
N LYS A 92 17.90 14.25 -4.95
CA LYS A 92 19.36 14.09 -4.91
C LYS A 92 19.93 13.23 -6.03
N TYR A 93 19.14 12.25 -6.52
CA TYR A 93 19.64 11.20 -7.39
C TYR A 93 18.76 10.98 -8.63
N ASN A 94 17.98 12.00 -9.03
CA ASN A 94 17.07 11.88 -10.17
C ASN A 94 17.83 11.49 -11.45
N LYS A 95 17.66 10.26 -11.90
CA LYS A 95 18.29 9.67 -13.08
C LYS A 95 17.40 9.75 -14.33
N GLY A 96 16.56 10.77 -14.45
CA GLY A 96 15.64 10.92 -15.58
C GLY A 96 14.44 9.96 -15.55
N LEU A 97 14.05 9.50 -14.37
CA LEU A 97 12.86 8.67 -14.20
C LEU A 97 11.58 9.42 -14.59
N ASN A 98 10.69 8.74 -15.30
CA ASN A 98 9.36 9.26 -15.57
C ASN A 98 8.45 9.04 -14.36
N TYR A 99 8.11 10.10 -13.64
CA TYR A 99 7.23 10.07 -12.46
C TYR A 99 5.73 10.03 -12.78
N LYS A 100 5.34 10.11 -14.06
CA LYS A 100 3.93 10.07 -14.46
C LYS A 100 3.18 8.84 -13.91
N PRO A 101 3.72 7.59 -13.94
CA PRO A 101 3.04 6.46 -13.31
C PRO A 101 2.86 6.61 -11.80
N LEU A 102 3.84 7.17 -11.09
CA LEU A 102 3.74 7.39 -9.65
C LEU A 102 2.68 8.46 -9.31
N ILE A 103 2.59 9.52 -10.09
CA ILE A 103 1.53 10.54 -9.95
C ILE A 103 0.16 9.92 -10.19
N LEU A 104 0.00 9.11 -11.25
CA LEU A 104 -1.26 8.40 -11.52
C LEU A 104 -1.63 7.45 -10.38
N LEU A 105 -0.67 6.72 -9.80
CA LEU A 105 -0.88 5.90 -8.62
C LEU A 105 -1.47 6.72 -7.47
N ILE A 106 -0.86 7.87 -7.14
CA ILE A 106 -1.32 8.73 -6.05
C ILE A 106 -2.73 9.25 -6.30
N VAL A 107 -3.04 9.66 -7.53
CA VAL A 107 -4.38 10.14 -7.92
C VAL A 107 -5.42 9.02 -7.77
N PHE A 108 -5.16 7.83 -8.33
CA PHE A 108 -6.08 6.70 -8.25
C PHE A 108 -6.27 6.21 -6.82
N PHE A 109 -5.20 6.17 -6.04
CA PHE A 109 -5.28 5.82 -4.63
C PHE A 109 -6.09 6.83 -3.82
N GLY A 110 -5.92 8.14 -4.07
CA GLY A 110 -6.71 9.18 -3.42
C GLY A 110 -8.20 9.09 -3.75
N ILE A 111 -8.56 8.80 -5.01
CA ILE A 111 -9.95 8.58 -5.42
C ILE A 111 -10.49 7.32 -4.74
N ALA A 112 -9.74 6.21 -4.76
CA ALA A 112 -10.11 4.96 -4.11
C ALA A 112 -10.37 5.16 -2.62
N TRP A 113 -9.47 5.86 -1.92
CA TRP A 113 -9.61 6.19 -0.50
C TRP A 113 -10.86 7.04 -0.24
N GLY A 114 -11.13 8.04 -1.08
CA GLY A 114 -12.33 8.88 -0.96
C GLY A 114 -13.62 8.06 -1.09
N ILE A 115 -13.69 7.16 -2.08
CA ILE A 115 -14.86 6.28 -2.29
C ILE A 115 -15.03 5.33 -1.09
N TRP A 116 -13.96 4.72 -0.61
CA TRP A 116 -13.98 3.86 0.57
C TRP A 116 -14.45 4.62 1.82
N TRP A 117 -14.02 5.88 2.01
CA TRP A 117 -14.48 6.71 3.11
C TRP A 117 -15.98 7.02 3.03
N LEU A 118 -16.49 7.34 1.84
CA LEU A 118 -17.92 7.58 1.61
C LEU A 118 -18.76 6.33 1.87
N ASP A 119 -18.22 5.15 1.55
CA ASP A 119 -18.87 3.87 1.78
C ASP A 119 -18.95 3.55 3.29
N ILE A 120 -17.85 3.66 4.02
CA ILE A 120 -17.80 3.43 5.49
C ILE A 120 -18.70 4.40 6.25
N THR A 121 -18.74 5.67 5.84
CA THR A 121 -19.62 6.67 6.46
C THR A 121 -21.09 6.54 6.05
N LYS A 122 -21.41 5.55 5.22
CA LYS A 122 -22.75 5.29 4.67
C LYS A 122 -23.38 6.51 3.97
N THR A 123 -22.54 7.43 3.48
CA THR A 123 -23.00 8.66 2.82
C THR A 123 -23.57 8.37 1.43
N VAL A 124 -23.09 7.32 0.75
CA VAL A 124 -23.49 6.93 -0.62
C VAL A 124 -23.94 5.46 -0.66
N CYS A 125 -23.91 4.74 0.47
CA CYS A 125 -24.29 3.34 0.51
C CYS A 125 -25.81 3.18 0.49
N ASP A 126 -26.36 2.73 -0.65
CA ASP A 126 -27.73 2.25 -0.73
C ASP A 126 -27.76 0.76 -0.37
N GLN A 127 -28.34 0.43 0.79
CA GLN A 127 -28.47 -0.95 1.28
C GLN A 127 -29.25 -1.88 0.33
N ASN A 128 -30.03 -1.32 -0.60
CA ASN A 128 -30.81 -2.07 -1.57
C ASN A 128 -30.09 -2.27 -2.91
N ASN A 129 -28.94 -1.62 -3.12
CA ASN A 129 -28.18 -1.71 -4.37
C ASN A 129 -26.98 -2.65 -4.21
N HIS A 130 -27.16 -3.91 -4.55
CA HIS A 130 -26.10 -4.93 -4.49
C HIS A 130 -25.10 -4.87 -5.67
N PHE A 131 -25.34 -4.02 -6.70
CA PHE A 131 -24.49 -3.96 -7.89
C PHE A 131 -23.35 -2.93 -7.79
N ILE A 132 -23.56 -1.83 -7.10
CA ILE A 132 -22.57 -0.76 -6.98
C ILE A 132 -22.24 -0.59 -5.49
N GLN A 133 -21.26 -1.35 -5.03
CA GLN A 133 -20.70 -1.20 -3.69
C GLN A 133 -19.41 -0.38 -3.79
N GLY A 134 -19.31 0.68 -2.99
CA GLY A 134 -18.11 1.52 -2.93
C GLY A 134 -16.83 0.72 -2.67
N HIS A 135 -16.94 -0.32 -1.84
CA HIS A 135 -15.85 -1.25 -1.55
C HIS A 135 -15.34 -2.01 -2.79
N ALA A 136 -16.23 -2.46 -3.67
CA ALA A 136 -15.84 -3.11 -4.93
C ALA A 136 -15.12 -2.15 -5.87
N ILE A 137 -15.61 -0.91 -5.97
CA ILE A 137 -14.96 0.14 -6.78
C ILE A 137 -13.57 0.46 -6.22
N TRP A 138 -13.43 0.51 -4.90
CA TRP A 138 -12.14 0.70 -4.23
C TRP A 138 -11.12 -0.37 -4.61
N HIS A 139 -11.50 -1.66 -4.65
CA HIS A 139 -10.62 -2.74 -5.12
C HIS A 139 -10.21 -2.59 -6.59
N ILE A 140 -11.15 -2.22 -7.46
CA ILE A 140 -10.86 -1.99 -8.89
C ILE A 140 -9.84 -0.86 -9.04
N LEU A 141 -10.03 0.26 -8.36
CA LEU A 141 -9.10 1.39 -8.41
C LEU A 141 -7.72 1.04 -7.86
N ASN A 142 -7.65 0.26 -6.76
CA ASN A 142 -6.39 -0.21 -6.22
C ASN A 142 -5.65 -1.16 -7.19
N SER A 143 -6.35 -1.93 -8.01
CA SER A 143 -5.70 -2.76 -9.04
C SER A 143 -4.94 -1.91 -10.07
N PHE A 144 -5.46 -0.74 -10.43
CA PHE A 144 -4.72 0.22 -11.27
C PHE A 144 -3.51 0.82 -10.55
N CYS A 145 -3.59 1.01 -9.21
CA CYS A 145 -2.42 1.44 -8.43
C CYS A 145 -1.27 0.44 -8.53
N PHE A 146 -1.54 -0.87 -8.46
CA PHE A 146 -0.53 -1.92 -8.69
C PHE A 146 0.07 -1.84 -10.10
N LEU A 147 -0.75 -1.63 -11.13
CA LEU A 147 -0.27 -1.49 -12.50
C LEU A 147 0.67 -0.28 -12.65
N PHE A 148 0.31 0.86 -12.06
CA PHE A 148 1.14 2.07 -12.12
C PHE A 148 2.42 1.91 -11.32
N LEU A 149 2.37 1.27 -10.16
CA LEU A 149 3.57 0.95 -9.38
C LEU A 149 4.53 0.04 -10.15
N TYR A 150 3.99 -1.01 -10.78
CA TYR A 150 4.78 -1.89 -11.63
C TYR A 150 5.45 -1.12 -12.77
N LYS A 151 4.70 -0.27 -13.49
CA LYS A 151 5.26 0.57 -14.56
C LYS A 151 6.35 1.51 -14.05
N TYR A 152 6.20 2.03 -12.84
CA TYR A 152 7.21 2.88 -12.22
C TYR A 152 8.49 2.10 -11.90
N TYR A 153 8.40 0.99 -11.19
CA TYR A 153 9.59 0.21 -10.81
C TYR A 153 10.25 -0.51 -11.98
N LYS A 154 9.52 -0.87 -13.03
CA LYS A 154 10.08 -1.45 -14.24
C LYS A 154 11.12 -0.53 -14.91
N GLN A 155 10.91 0.79 -14.89
CA GLN A 155 11.87 1.76 -15.41
C GLN A 155 13.21 1.69 -14.68
N ILE A 156 13.17 1.49 -13.36
CA ILE A 156 14.37 1.44 -12.51
C ILE A 156 15.22 0.21 -12.85
N SER A 157 14.57 -0.92 -13.09
CA SER A 157 15.26 -2.14 -13.53
C SER A 157 15.93 -1.97 -14.88
N SER A 158 15.35 -1.20 -15.80
CA SER A 158 15.91 -0.96 -17.14
C SER A 158 17.07 0.04 -17.17
N ILE A 159 17.20 0.89 -16.16
CA ILE A 159 18.29 1.88 -16.06
C ILE A 159 19.54 1.25 -15.42
N ASN A 160 19.36 0.21 -14.60
CA ASN A 160 20.44 -0.46 -13.89
C ASN A 160 21.05 -1.66 -14.63
N ASN A 161 20.50 -2.00 -15.81
CA ASN A 161 21.04 -2.99 -16.76
C ASN A 161 21.73 -2.30 -17.93
#